data_06b914539c0896579377bee601842020
#
_entry.id   06b914539c0896579377bee601842020
#
_cell.length_a   1.000
_cell.length_b   1.000
_cell.length_c   1.000
_cell.angle_alpha   90.00
_cell.angle_beta   90.00
_cell.angle_gamma   90.00
#
_symmetry.space_group_name_H-M   'P 1'
#
loop_
_entity.id
_entity.type
_entity.pdbx_description
1 polymer ?
#
loop_
_entity_poly.entity_id
_entity_poly.type
_entity_poly.pdbx_seq_one_letter_code
_entity_poly.pdbx_strand_id
1 'polypeptide(L)'
;MRIFRTTFLLVALTLVLMIVGQYWGGRNGMTIGLGLAIFGNAFAYFFSDKIALRSSGARPVSRDQLPRLYAVMERLSAKVNLPLPKLYVVAEAAPNAFATGRNPRHASVAVTEGLLQLMNDDELEGVIAHELSHVRNYDILISSVAATLAGGIMWTTRLGGWFGYGRNNDRDRGGSGILGLLLLFLAPLGAMLLQFGLSRQREYSADQTGAQMVGNPYGLISALQKLGAYNQRIPTTAISQSTASLCIVKPLFGGGTFSSLFSTHPPLEDRIAALREMTVVPRR
;
A
#
# COMPACT_ATOMS: atom_id res chain seq x y z
N MET A 1 2.91 1.28 -20.36
CA MET A 1 2.55 0.05 -19.63
C MET A 1 2.02 0.29 -18.20
N ARG A 2 2.47 1.31 -17.46
CA ARG A 2 2.15 1.49 -16.01
C ARG A 2 0.74 2.05 -15.76
N ILE A 3 0.33 3.07 -16.50
CA ILE A 3 -1.06 3.63 -16.45
C ILE A 3 -2.08 2.57 -16.88
N PHE A 4 -1.72 1.72 -17.84
CA PHE A 4 -2.58 0.64 -18.33
C PHE A 4 -3.06 -0.31 -17.23
N ARG A 5 -2.21 -0.68 -16.27
CA ARG A 5 -2.58 -1.59 -15.17
C ARG A 5 -3.61 -0.96 -14.23
N THR A 6 -3.44 0.33 -13.89
CA THR A 6 -4.41 1.04 -13.05
C THR A 6 -5.74 1.20 -13.77
N THR A 7 -5.70 1.59 -15.05
CA THR A 7 -6.90 1.70 -15.89
C THR A 7 -7.61 0.36 -16.02
N PHE A 8 -6.86 -0.71 -16.30
CA PHE A 8 -7.42 -2.07 -16.35
C PHE A 8 -8.12 -2.46 -15.04
N LEU A 9 -7.50 -2.18 -13.90
CA LEU A 9 -8.08 -2.45 -12.58
C LEU A 9 -9.40 -1.71 -12.38
N LEU A 10 -9.43 -0.41 -12.68
CA LEU A 10 -10.62 0.42 -12.52
C LEU A 10 -11.75 -0.01 -13.48
N VAL A 11 -11.41 -0.37 -14.73
CA VAL A 11 -12.36 -0.90 -15.71
C VAL A 11 -12.90 -2.26 -15.27
N ALA A 12 -12.05 -3.17 -14.82
CA ALA A 12 -12.47 -4.49 -14.33
C ALA A 12 -13.45 -4.36 -13.15
N LEU A 13 -13.15 -3.47 -12.19
CA LEU A 13 -14.04 -3.20 -11.06
C LEU A 13 -15.38 -2.61 -11.54
N THR A 14 -15.36 -1.71 -12.52
CA THR A 14 -16.57 -1.13 -13.11
C THR A 14 -17.44 -2.23 -13.72
N LEU A 15 -16.85 -3.12 -14.52
CA LEU A 15 -17.58 -4.23 -15.14
C LEU A 15 -18.18 -5.19 -14.10
N VAL A 16 -17.44 -5.51 -13.06
CA VAL A 16 -17.95 -6.36 -11.96
C VAL A 16 -19.18 -5.71 -11.30
N LEU A 17 -19.12 -4.43 -10.96
CA LEU A 17 -20.24 -3.74 -10.32
C LEU A 17 -21.47 -3.62 -11.27
N MET A 18 -21.24 -3.43 -12.56
CA MET A 18 -22.32 -3.44 -13.57
C MET A 18 -22.96 -4.81 -13.69
N ILE A 19 -22.17 -5.90 -13.76
CA ILE A 19 -22.68 -7.27 -13.87
C ILE A 19 -23.47 -7.65 -12.62
N VAL A 20 -22.96 -7.36 -11.44
CA VAL A 20 -23.65 -7.60 -10.17
C VAL A 20 -24.97 -6.81 -10.12
N GLY A 21 -24.92 -5.53 -10.49
CA GLY A 21 -26.11 -4.68 -10.59
C GLY A 21 -27.14 -5.22 -11.58
N GLN A 22 -26.70 -5.67 -12.75
CA GLN A 22 -27.56 -6.29 -13.77
C GLN A 22 -28.24 -7.55 -13.25
N TYR A 23 -27.50 -8.39 -12.53
CA TYR A 23 -28.03 -9.66 -11.99
C TYR A 23 -29.14 -9.42 -10.95
N TRP A 24 -29.04 -8.38 -10.12
CA TRP A 24 -30.00 -8.13 -9.04
C TRP A 24 -31.11 -7.13 -9.37
N GLY A 25 -30.87 -6.18 -10.26
CA GLY A 25 -31.84 -5.11 -10.56
C GLY A 25 -32.05 -4.88 -12.06
N GLY A 26 -31.64 -5.82 -12.92
CA GLY A 26 -31.77 -5.67 -14.36
C GLY A 26 -31.07 -4.40 -14.86
N ARG A 27 -31.66 -3.74 -15.86
CA ARG A 27 -31.08 -2.48 -16.44
C ARG A 27 -30.90 -1.37 -15.40
N ASN A 28 -31.83 -1.22 -14.48
CA ASN A 28 -31.74 -0.20 -13.43
C ASN A 28 -30.59 -0.52 -12.46
N GLY A 29 -30.44 -1.76 -12.05
CA GLY A 29 -29.35 -2.21 -11.22
C GLY A 29 -27.98 -2.01 -11.90
N MET A 30 -27.87 -2.30 -13.18
CA MET A 30 -26.65 -2.05 -13.97
C MET A 30 -26.28 -0.56 -14.00
N THR A 31 -27.26 0.33 -14.18
CA THR A 31 -27.04 1.78 -14.18
C THR A 31 -26.58 2.28 -12.81
N ILE A 32 -27.18 1.77 -11.73
CA ILE A 32 -26.75 2.05 -10.36
C ILE A 32 -25.31 1.54 -10.14
N GLY A 33 -24.99 0.31 -10.57
CA GLY A 33 -23.66 -0.27 -10.50
C GLY A 33 -22.61 0.56 -11.22
N LEU A 34 -22.93 1.09 -12.42
CA LEU A 34 -22.06 2.00 -13.15
C LEU A 34 -21.85 3.30 -12.38
N GLY A 35 -22.90 3.92 -11.85
CA GLY A 35 -22.81 5.14 -11.06
C GLY A 35 -21.92 4.97 -9.82
N LEU A 36 -22.10 3.86 -9.09
CA LEU A 36 -21.26 3.52 -7.94
C LEU A 36 -19.81 3.26 -8.33
N ALA A 37 -19.56 2.62 -9.48
CA ALA A 37 -18.22 2.40 -9.99
C ALA A 37 -17.51 3.71 -10.35
N ILE A 38 -18.16 4.61 -11.07
CA ILE A 38 -17.61 5.92 -11.45
C ILE A 38 -17.27 6.72 -10.19
N PHE A 39 -18.21 6.81 -9.24
CA PHE A 39 -17.98 7.53 -7.98
C PHE A 39 -16.86 6.90 -7.16
N GLY A 40 -16.88 5.57 -6.95
CA GLY A 40 -15.89 4.84 -6.16
C GLY A 40 -14.48 4.93 -6.78
N ASN A 41 -14.37 4.81 -8.10
CA ASN A 41 -13.10 4.95 -8.82
C ASN A 41 -12.55 6.38 -8.72
N ALA A 42 -13.39 7.40 -8.91
CA ALA A 42 -12.99 8.79 -8.74
C ALA A 42 -12.56 9.07 -7.31
N PHE A 43 -13.34 8.60 -6.33
CA PHE A 43 -13.02 8.72 -4.92
C PHE A 43 -11.67 8.06 -4.58
N ALA A 44 -11.46 6.81 -5.01
CA ALA A 44 -10.20 6.11 -4.78
C ALA A 44 -9.02 6.83 -5.46
N TYR A 45 -9.19 7.34 -6.67
CA TYR A 45 -8.15 8.07 -7.38
C TYR A 45 -7.73 9.37 -6.67
N PHE A 46 -8.71 10.16 -6.19
CA PHE A 46 -8.44 11.48 -5.62
C PHE A 46 -8.12 11.47 -4.12
N PHE A 47 -8.57 10.47 -3.38
CA PHE A 47 -8.48 10.45 -1.92
C PHE A 47 -7.67 9.29 -1.34
N SER A 48 -7.15 8.37 -2.15
CA SER A 48 -6.40 7.20 -1.65
C SER A 48 -5.18 7.55 -0.81
N ASP A 49 -4.45 8.61 -1.17
CA ASP A 49 -3.32 9.11 -0.41
C ASP A 49 -3.73 9.59 1.00
N LYS A 50 -4.81 10.37 1.08
CA LYS A 50 -5.33 10.89 2.35
C LYS A 50 -5.87 9.77 3.24
N ILE A 51 -6.50 8.76 2.62
CA ILE A 51 -7.02 7.60 3.34
C ILE A 51 -5.86 6.78 3.91
N ALA A 52 -4.82 6.49 3.11
CA ALA A 52 -3.65 5.76 3.55
C ALA A 52 -2.94 6.46 4.72
N LEU A 53 -2.73 7.78 4.62
CA LEU A 53 -2.09 8.58 5.67
C LEU A 53 -2.94 8.64 6.94
N ARG A 54 -4.26 8.88 6.82
CA ARG A 54 -5.15 8.93 7.98
C ARG A 54 -5.30 7.58 8.67
N SER A 55 -5.45 6.51 7.91
CA SER A 55 -5.64 5.16 8.46
C SER A 55 -4.41 4.63 9.19
N SER A 56 -3.21 5.14 8.87
CA SER A 56 -1.97 4.84 9.58
C SER A 56 -1.64 5.86 10.69
N GLY A 57 -2.48 6.86 10.95
CA GLY A 57 -2.21 7.89 11.95
C GLY A 57 -1.02 8.79 11.59
N ALA A 58 -0.67 8.88 10.31
CA ALA A 58 0.47 9.66 9.83
C ALA A 58 0.24 11.17 10.05
N ARG A 59 1.24 11.84 10.63
CA ARG A 59 1.24 13.28 10.91
C ARG A 59 2.25 13.97 10.01
N PRO A 60 1.92 15.13 9.39
CA PRO A 60 2.88 15.89 8.61
C PRO A 60 4.01 16.39 9.51
N VAL A 61 5.22 16.40 8.97
CA VAL A 61 6.41 16.89 9.67
C VAL A 61 7.07 18.01 8.90
N SER A 62 7.74 18.93 9.61
CA SER A 62 8.53 20.00 9.05
C SER A 62 10.03 19.64 9.03
N ARG A 63 10.80 20.44 8.29
CA ARG A 63 12.27 20.29 8.23
C ARG A 63 12.91 20.42 9.62
N ASP A 64 12.42 21.34 10.44
CA ASP A 64 12.98 21.59 11.78
C ASP A 64 12.72 20.43 12.74
N GLN A 65 11.62 19.69 12.53
CA GLN A 65 11.28 18.53 13.34
C GLN A 65 12.10 17.28 12.97
N LEU A 66 12.33 17.05 11.66
CA LEU A 66 13.07 15.88 11.17
C LEU A 66 14.11 16.28 10.11
N PRO A 67 15.16 17.07 10.49
CA PRO A 67 16.15 17.59 9.55
C PRO A 67 16.91 16.48 8.81
N ARG A 68 17.18 15.37 9.49
CA ARG A 68 17.86 14.20 8.93
C ARG A 68 17.06 13.58 7.78
N LEU A 69 15.74 13.35 7.95
CA LEU A 69 14.87 12.80 6.93
C LEU A 69 14.75 13.75 5.73
N TYR A 70 14.59 15.05 6.00
CA TYR A 70 14.51 16.07 4.96
C TYR A 70 15.80 16.15 4.13
N ALA A 71 16.98 16.12 4.75
CA ALA A 71 18.26 16.16 4.06
C ALA A 71 18.43 14.99 3.08
N VAL A 72 18.08 13.78 3.50
CA VAL A 72 18.10 12.58 2.64
C VAL A 72 17.11 12.73 1.48
N MET A 73 15.85 13.10 1.79
CA MET A 73 14.79 13.20 0.80
C MET A 73 15.10 14.26 -0.28
N GLU A 74 15.58 15.42 0.12
CA GLU A 74 15.93 16.52 -0.80
C GLU A 74 17.09 16.12 -1.72
N ARG A 75 18.16 15.55 -1.16
CA ARG A 75 19.31 15.09 -1.94
C ARG A 75 18.89 14.05 -2.98
N LEU A 76 18.11 13.03 -2.60
CA LEU A 76 17.68 12.01 -3.52
C LEU A 76 16.68 12.54 -4.55
N SER A 77 15.71 13.35 -4.14
CA SER A 77 14.73 13.96 -5.06
C SER A 77 15.40 14.82 -6.11
N ALA A 78 16.37 15.65 -5.71
CA ALA A 78 17.16 16.49 -6.64
C ALA A 78 17.96 15.62 -7.63
N LYS A 79 18.59 14.53 -7.14
CA LYS A 79 19.41 13.63 -7.98
C LYS A 79 18.61 12.97 -9.10
N VAL A 80 17.31 12.75 -8.90
CA VAL A 80 16.44 12.08 -9.88
C VAL A 80 15.40 13.01 -10.51
N ASN A 81 15.53 14.32 -10.31
CA ASN A 81 14.63 15.35 -10.83
C ASN A 81 13.14 15.11 -10.46
N LEU A 82 12.90 14.71 -9.23
CA LEU A 82 11.54 14.57 -8.68
C LEU A 82 11.19 15.79 -7.81
N PRO A 83 9.91 16.22 -7.84
CA PRO A 83 9.41 17.14 -6.82
C PRO A 83 9.57 16.52 -5.43
N LEU A 84 9.89 17.35 -4.44
CA LEU A 84 9.99 16.90 -3.05
C LEU A 84 8.65 16.36 -2.56
N PRO A 85 8.54 15.08 -2.18
CA PRO A 85 7.33 14.52 -1.61
C PRO A 85 7.01 15.16 -0.25
N LYS A 86 5.74 15.18 0.14
CA LYS A 86 5.34 15.56 1.51
C LYS A 86 5.79 14.49 2.49
N LEU A 87 6.39 14.89 3.60
CA LEU A 87 6.90 13.97 4.60
C LEU A 87 5.94 13.84 5.79
N TYR A 88 5.78 12.61 6.24
CA TYR A 88 4.91 12.26 7.37
C TYR A 88 5.64 11.32 8.31
N VAL A 89 5.28 11.37 9.59
CA VAL A 89 5.70 10.41 10.61
C VAL A 89 4.48 9.68 11.17
N VAL A 90 4.65 8.39 11.43
CA VAL A 90 3.67 7.54 12.13
C VAL A 90 4.23 7.22 13.50
N ALA A 91 3.45 7.49 14.55
CA ALA A 91 3.80 7.16 15.93
C ALA A 91 3.64 5.65 16.16
N GLU A 92 4.58 4.86 15.62
CA GLU A 92 4.58 3.41 15.63
C GLU A 92 5.99 2.91 15.91
N ALA A 93 6.11 1.96 16.86
CA ALA A 93 7.40 1.35 17.23
C ALA A 93 7.88 0.33 16.20
N ALA A 94 6.96 -0.33 15.49
CA ALA A 94 7.32 -1.24 14.41
C ALA A 94 7.96 -0.47 13.25
N PRO A 95 9.23 -0.79 12.88
CA PRO A 95 9.96 -0.03 11.88
C PRO A 95 9.39 -0.28 10.49
N ASN A 96 8.93 0.79 9.82
CA ASN A 96 8.41 0.70 8.46
C ASN A 96 8.41 2.06 7.74
N ALA A 97 8.26 2.02 6.40
CA ALA A 97 8.05 3.18 5.56
C ALA A 97 7.08 2.84 4.43
N PHE A 98 6.43 3.84 3.87
CA PHE A 98 5.62 3.69 2.67
C PHE A 98 5.48 4.99 1.89
N ALA A 99 5.35 4.87 0.57
CA ALA A 99 4.99 5.97 -0.31
C ALA A 99 3.54 5.84 -0.78
N THR A 100 2.84 6.96 -0.90
CA THR A 100 1.46 7.04 -1.39
C THR A 100 1.26 8.27 -2.25
N GLY A 101 0.22 8.28 -3.08
CA GLY A 101 -0.08 9.41 -3.96
C GLY A 101 -0.55 8.98 -5.33
N ARG A 102 -1.01 9.94 -6.13
CA ARG A 102 -1.50 9.68 -7.50
C ARG A 102 -0.45 9.89 -8.59
N ASN A 103 0.58 10.68 -8.31
CA ASN A 103 1.71 10.94 -9.21
C ASN A 103 2.86 11.60 -8.44
N PRO A 104 4.05 11.79 -9.03
CA PRO A 104 5.19 12.40 -8.34
C PRO A 104 4.93 13.80 -7.75
N ARG A 105 4.09 14.62 -8.39
CA ARG A 105 3.73 15.97 -7.89
C ARG A 105 2.79 15.93 -6.67
N HIS A 106 2.14 14.80 -6.44
CA HIS A 106 1.19 14.57 -5.34
C HIS A 106 1.61 13.33 -4.55
N ALA A 107 2.91 13.15 -4.38
CA ALA A 107 3.47 12.06 -3.59
C ALA A 107 3.64 12.47 -2.12
N SER A 108 3.48 11.50 -1.25
CA SER A 108 3.76 11.60 0.17
C SER A 108 4.55 10.35 0.60
N VAL A 109 5.52 10.54 1.48
CA VAL A 109 6.29 9.45 2.08
C VAL A 109 6.09 9.52 3.60
N ALA A 110 5.69 8.40 4.17
CA ALA A 110 5.52 8.24 5.61
C ALA A 110 6.55 7.25 6.16
N VAL A 111 7.14 7.58 7.29
CA VAL A 111 8.07 6.72 8.02
C VAL A 111 7.59 6.55 9.46
N THR A 112 7.84 5.41 10.07
CA THR A 112 7.54 5.20 11.49
C THR A 112 8.65 5.75 12.38
N GLU A 113 8.31 6.13 13.62
CA GLU A 113 9.29 6.52 14.61
C GLU A 113 10.31 5.39 14.85
N GLY A 114 9.84 4.14 14.89
CA GLY A 114 10.71 2.97 15.03
C GLY A 114 11.71 2.83 13.90
N LEU A 115 11.35 3.19 12.65
CA LEU A 115 12.30 3.20 11.54
C LEU A 115 13.39 4.25 11.75
N LEU A 116 13.01 5.47 12.13
CA LEU A 116 13.95 6.58 12.34
C LEU A 116 14.94 6.30 13.46
N GLN A 117 14.50 5.57 14.51
CA GLN A 117 15.35 5.16 15.62
C GLN A 117 16.30 4.01 15.26
N LEU A 118 15.82 3.07 14.42
CA LEU A 118 16.56 1.86 14.07
C LEU A 118 17.64 2.10 13.02
N MET A 119 17.37 2.99 12.02
CA MET A 119 18.22 3.16 10.84
C MET A 119 19.33 4.19 11.06
N ASN A 120 20.55 3.84 10.66
CA ASN A 120 21.61 4.81 10.45
C ASN A 120 21.38 5.61 9.15
N ASP A 121 22.28 6.54 8.80
CA ASP A 121 22.08 7.43 7.65
C ASP A 121 22.08 6.70 6.31
N ASP A 122 22.99 5.75 6.12
CA ASP A 122 23.09 4.97 4.89
C ASP A 122 21.88 4.06 4.70
N GLU A 123 21.40 3.45 5.79
CA GLU A 123 20.21 2.61 5.81
C GLU A 123 18.94 3.41 5.53
N LEU A 124 18.81 4.58 6.17
CA LEU A 124 17.69 5.50 5.91
C LEU A 124 17.71 5.98 4.47
N GLU A 125 18.88 6.32 3.92
CA GLU A 125 19.02 6.70 2.52
C GLU A 125 18.58 5.57 1.59
N GLY A 126 18.98 4.32 1.88
CA GLY A 126 18.55 3.15 1.12
C GLY A 126 17.03 2.95 1.12
N VAL A 127 16.39 3.04 2.30
CA VAL A 127 14.93 2.94 2.43
C VAL A 127 14.22 4.06 1.69
N ILE A 128 14.64 5.31 1.85
CA ILE A 128 14.03 6.44 1.18
C ILE A 128 14.22 6.38 -0.34
N ALA A 129 15.37 5.90 -0.82
CA ALA A 129 15.60 5.68 -2.25
C ALA A 129 14.68 4.60 -2.83
N HIS A 130 14.40 3.54 -2.07
CA HIS A 130 13.40 2.53 -2.44
C HIS A 130 12.01 3.15 -2.57
N GLU A 131 11.55 3.92 -1.58
CA GLU A 131 10.26 4.61 -1.60
C GLU A 131 10.15 5.61 -2.76
N LEU A 132 11.21 6.40 -3.00
CA LEU A 132 11.27 7.31 -4.14
C LEU A 132 11.24 6.59 -5.49
N SER A 133 11.72 5.35 -5.56
CA SER A 133 11.63 4.53 -6.76
C SER A 133 10.17 4.23 -7.12
N HIS A 134 9.33 3.95 -6.14
CA HIS A 134 7.89 3.78 -6.34
C HIS A 134 7.21 5.07 -6.80
N VAL A 135 7.63 6.22 -6.26
CA VAL A 135 7.15 7.54 -6.70
C VAL A 135 7.53 7.79 -8.16
N ARG A 136 8.81 7.62 -8.51
CA ARG A 136 9.35 7.78 -9.86
C ARG A 136 8.67 6.89 -10.87
N ASN A 137 8.37 5.67 -10.45
CA ASN A 137 7.78 4.64 -11.29
C ASN A 137 6.27 4.72 -11.39
N TYR A 138 5.61 5.66 -10.71
CA TYR A 138 4.14 5.76 -10.63
C TYR A 138 3.47 4.52 -10.00
N ASP A 139 4.23 3.71 -9.27
CA ASP A 139 3.70 2.52 -8.59
C ASP A 139 2.77 2.92 -7.43
N ILE A 140 3.00 4.11 -6.84
CA ILE A 140 2.22 4.65 -5.73
C ILE A 140 0.72 4.75 -6.05
N LEU A 141 0.34 5.06 -7.29
CA LEU A 141 -1.07 5.20 -7.68
C LEU A 141 -1.81 3.86 -7.57
N ILE A 142 -1.31 2.82 -8.25
CA ILE A 142 -1.98 1.51 -8.25
C ILE A 142 -2.02 0.90 -6.86
N SER A 143 -0.94 1.04 -6.08
CA SER A 143 -0.87 0.54 -4.72
C SER A 143 -1.84 1.28 -3.79
N SER A 144 -1.91 2.61 -3.85
CA SER A 144 -2.83 3.42 -3.05
C SER A 144 -4.29 3.17 -3.38
N VAL A 145 -4.63 3.06 -4.67
CA VAL A 145 -5.99 2.75 -5.12
C VAL A 145 -6.38 1.34 -4.67
N ALA A 146 -5.51 0.35 -4.88
CA ALA A 146 -5.76 -1.03 -4.46
C ALA A 146 -5.96 -1.14 -2.94
N ALA A 147 -5.12 -0.47 -2.14
CA ALA A 147 -5.24 -0.44 -0.68
C ALA A 147 -6.56 0.20 -0.22
N THR A 148 -6.98 1.29 -0.88
CA THR A 148 -8.23 1.98 -0.57
C THR A 148 -9.46 1.11 -0.87
N LEU A 149 -9.49 0.49 -2.03
CA LEU A 149 -10.59 -0.40 -2.44
C LEU A 149 -10.67 -1.64 -1.56
N ALA A 150 -9.53 -2.26 -1.29
CA ALA A 150 -9.46 -3.41 -0.37
C ALA A 150 -9.88 -3.03 1.06
N GLY A 151 -9.44 -1.87 1.55
CA GLY A 151 -9.86 -1.33 2.85
C GLY A 151 -11.37 -1.10 2.93
N GLY A 152 -11.98 -0.55 1.87
CA GLY A 152 -13.43 -0.40 1.75
C GLY A 152 -14.18 -1.73 1.82
N ILE A 153 -13.69 -2.75 1.09
CA ILE A 153 -14.25 -4.10 1.12
C ILE A 153 -14.12 -4.71 2.52
N MET A 154 -12.96 -4.64 3.14
CA MET A 154 -12.75 -5.16 4.50
C MET A 154 -13.62 -4.44 5.53
N TRP A 155 -13.88 -3.15 5.36
CA TRP A 155 -14.77 -2.41 6.23
C TRP A 155 -16.23 -2.87 6.09
N THR A 156 -16.71 -3.12 4.86
CA THR A 156 -18.07 -3.66 4.63
C THR A 156 -18.23 -5.06 5.22
N THR A 157 -17.20 -5.92 5.21
CA THR A 157 -17.26 -7.25 5.83
C THR A 157 -17.40 -7.15 7.35
N ARG A 158 -16.72 -6.19 8.01
CA ARG A 158 -16.86 -5.94 9.44
C ARG A 158 -18.25 -5.44 9.82
N LEU A 159 -18.81 -4.51 9.04
CA LEU A 159 -20.18 -4.04 9.25
C LEU A 159 -21.21 -5.16 9.08
N GLY A 160 -21.06 -6.00 8.05
CA GLY A 160 -21.94 -7.14 7.82
C GLY A 160 -21.97 -8.13 8.99
N GLY A 161 -20.82 -8.37 9.62
CA GLY A 161 -20.74 -9.18 10.84
C GLY A 161 -21.49 -8.53 12.01
N TRP A 162 -21.44 -7.21 12.15
CA TRP A 162 -22.10 -6.48 13.24
C TRP A 162 -23.63 -6.45 13.07
N PHE A 163 -24.13 -6.25 11.86
CA PHE A 163 -25.57 -6.28 11.55
C PHE A 163 -26.16 -7.69 11.50
N GLY A 164 -25.34 -8.72 11.24
CA GLY A 164 -25.77 -10.13 11.20
C GLY A 164 -25.89 -10.80 12.58
N TYR A 165 -25.09 -10.39 13.56
CA TYR A 165 -25.07 -10.97 14.91
C TYR A 165 -26.18 -10.45 15.85
N GLY A 166 -26.85 -9.35 15.51
CA GLY A 166 -27.83 -8.69 16.40
C GLY A 166 -29.29 -9.08 16.20
N ARG A 167 -29.62 -10.00 15.29
CA ARG A 167 -31.02 -10.30 14.96
C ARG A 167 -31.37 -11.78 15.06
N ASN A 168 -31.59 -12.22 16.29
CA ASN A 168 -32.26 -13.48 16.60
C ASN A 168 -33.79 -13.36 16.34
N ASN A 169 -34.23 -13.07 15.11
CA ASN A 169 -35.65 -13.23 14.78
C ASN A 169 -35.82 -13.88 13.41
N ASP A 170 -36.44 -15.06 13.42
CA ASP A 170 -36.61 -16.03 12.34
C ASP A 170 -37.48 -15.57 11.14
N ARG A 171 -37.72 -14.28 10.92
CA ARG A 171 -38.68 -13.83 9.89
C ARG A 171 -38.12 -12.95 8.77
N ASP A 172 -36.83 -12.55 8.78
CA ASP A 172 -36.23 -11.74 7.71
C ASP A 172 -35.00 -12.41 7.06
N ARG A 173 -35.23 -13.56 6.42
CA ARG A 173 -34.21 -14.30 5.65
C ARG A 173 -33.73 -13.59 4.37
N GLY A 174 -34.38 -12.49 3.94
CA GLY A 174 -34.07 -11.83 2.67
C GLY A 174 -32.81 -10.94 2.68
N GLY A 175 -32.54 -10.21 3.76
CA GLY A 175 -31.46 -9.21 3.79
C GLY A 175 -30.08 -9.76 4.16
N SER A 176 -30.01 -10.74 5.04
CA SER A 176 -28.73 -11.33 5.48
C SER A 176 -28.08 -12.24 4.42
N GLY A 177 -28.90 -12.93 3.61
CA GLY A 177 -28.43 -13.78 2.52
C GLY A 177 -27.77 -12.98 1.39
N ILE A 178 -28.34 -11.82 1.06
CA ILE A 178 -27.82 -10.93 0.01
C ILE A 178 -26.49 -10.32 0.43
N LEU A 179 -26.38 -9.83 1.66
CA LEU A 179 -25.14 -9.26 2.19
C LEU A 179 -24.04 -10.34 2.28
N GLY A 180 -24.38 -11.56 2.72
CA GLY A 180 -23.44 -12.69 2.77
C GLY A 180 -22.92 -13.09 1.39
N LEU A 181 -23.80 -13.16 0.38
CA LEU A 181 -23.40 -13.40 -1.01
C LEU A 181 -22.52 -12.28 -1.56
N LEU A 182 -22.87 -11.02 -1.29
CA LEU A 182 -22.07 -9.86 -1.71
C LEU A 182 -20.66 -9.91 -1.13
N LEU A 183 -20.54 -10.27 0.15
CA LEU A 183 -19.26 -10.45 0.83
C LEU A 183 -18.45 -11.63 0.28
N LEU A 184 -19.11 -12.72 -0.09
CA LEU A 184 -18.47 -13.90 -0.69
C LEU A 184 -17.78 -13.54 -2.04
N PHE A 185 -18.36 -12.63 -2.82
CA PHE A 185 -17.77 -12.14 -4.07
C PHE A 185 -16.78 -11.00 -3.87
N LEU A 186 -17.03 -10.10 -2.92
CA LEU A 186 -16.18 -8.93 -2.70
C LEU A 186 -14.87 -9.28 -1.98
N ALA A 187 -14.86 -10.26 -1.07
CA ALA A 187 -13.64 -10.61 -0.35
C ALA A 187 -12.53 -11.17 -1.25
N PRO A 188 -12.79 -12.13 -2.19
CA PRO A 188 -11.79 -12.53 -3.18
C PRO A 188 -11.35 -11.39 -4.10
N LEU A 189 -12.28 -10.50 -4.48
CA LEU A 189 -11.96 -9.33 -5.28
C LEU A 189 -11.02 -8.38 -4.54
N GLY A 190 -11.26 -8.12 -3.26
CA GLY A 190 -10.37 -7.32 -2.40
C GLY A 190 -8.96 -7.93 -2.30
N ALA A 191 -8.87 -9.24 -2.14
CA ALA A 191 -7.61 -9.97 -2.14
C ALA A 191 -6.87 -9.84 -3.49
N MET A 192 -7.60 -9.99 -4.59
CA MET A 192 -7.06 -9.83 -5.95
C MET A 192 -6.56 -8.39 -6.18
N LEU A 193 -7.30 -7.37 -5.74
CA LEU A 193 -6.92 -5.97 -5.83
C LEU A 193 -5.60 -5.71 -5.10
N LEU A 194 -5.43 -6.25 -3.89
CA LEU A 194 -4.17 -6.16 -3.15
C LEU A 194 -3.02 -6.84 -3.90
N GLN A 195 -3.25 -8.00 -4.50
CA GLN A 195 -2.25 -8.68 -5.31
C GLN A 195 -1.87 -7.91 -6.59
N PHE A 196 -2.82 -7.25 -7.25
CA PHE A 196 -2.53 -6.37 -8.38
C PHE A 196 -1.78 -5.10 -7.97
N GLY A 197 -2.10 -4.55 -6.80
CA GLY A 197 -1.38 -3.43 -6.19
C GLY A 197 0.08 -3.75 -5.91
N LEU A 198 0.40 -5.04 -5.68
CA LEU A 198 1.71 -5.53 -5.28
C LEU A 198 2.23 -6.54 -6.31
N SER A 199 3.32 -6.21 -6.96
CA SER A 199 4.01 -7.10 -7.88
C SER A 199 5.43 -7.33 -7.36
N ARG A 200 5.82 -8.59 -7.15
CA ARG A 200 7.20 -8.95 -6.75
C ARG A 200 8.24 -8.28 -7.67
N GLN A 201 7.96 -8.23 -8.96
CA GLN A 201 8.84 -7.59 -9.94
C GLN A 201 9.00 -6.07 -9.72
N ARG A 202 7.97 -5.39 -9.16
CA ARG A 202 8.07 -3.96 -8.81
C ARG A 202 8.98 -3.74 -7.61
N GLU A 203 8.95 -4.64 -6.63
CA GLU A 203 9.84 -4.59 -5.47
C GLU A 203 11.31 -4.73 -5.92
N TYR A 204 11.62 -5.74 -6.74
CA TYR A 204 12.97 -5.87 -7.30
C TYR A 204 13.38 -4.66 -8.15
N SER A 205 12.47 -4.12 -8.94
CA SER A 205 12.73 -2.89 -9.72
C SER A 205 12.94 -1.68 -8.84
N ALA A 206 12.22 -1.56 -7.72
CA ALA A 206 12.38 -0.48 -6.75
C ALA A 206 13.70 -0.62 -6.00
N ASP A 207 14.06 -1.81 -5.57
CA ASP A 207 15.36 -2.11 -4.95
C ASP A 207 16.52 -1.73 -5.89
N GLN A 208 16.45 -2.18 -7.13
CA GLN A 208 17.46 -1.87 -8.14
C GLN A 208 17.57 -0.36 -8.41
N THR A 209 16.43 0.30 -8.61
CA THR A 209 16.39 1.73 -8.89
C THR A 209 16.87 2.53 -7.68
N GLY A 210 16.48 2.13 -6.46
CA GLY A 210 16.92 2.75 -5.22
C GLY A 210 18.44 2.62 -5.02
N ALA A 211 18.99 1.43 -5.20
CA ALA A 211 20.43 1.20 -5.12
C ALA A 211 21.21 2.03 -6.17
N GLN A 212 20.66 2.17 -7.38
CA GLN A 212 21.24 3.05 -8.41
C GLN A 212 21.15 4.54 -8.04
N MET A 213 20.07 4.97 -7.38
CA MET A 213 19.94 6.34 -6.89
C MET A 213 20.99 6.68 -5.84
N VAL A 214 21.22 5.77 -4.90
CA VAL A 214 22.25 5.93 -3.85
C VAL A 214 23.67 5.82 -4.46
N GLY A 215 23.87 4.87 -5.36
CA GLY A 215 25.16 4.53 -5.96
C GLY A 215 25.75 3.23 -5.40
N ASN A 216 25.09 2.61 -4.41
CA ASN A 216 25.43 1.31 -3.86
C ASN A 216 24.21 0.65 -3.21
N PRO A 217 24.17 -0.70 -3.05
CA PRO A 217 23.06 -1.40 -2.45
C PRO A 217 23.20 -1.61 -0.93
N TYR A 218 24.34 -1.30 -0.32
CA TYR A 218 24.71 -1.78 1.01
C TYR A 218 23.80 -1.23 2.12
N GLY A 219 23.45 0.06 2.04
CA GLY A 219 22.52 0.68 3.01
C GLY A 219 21.14 0.01 2.97
N LEU A 220 20.60 -0.25 1.78
CA LEU A 220 19.31 -0.93 1.63
C LEU A 220 19.38 -2.41 2.08
N ILE A 221 20.46 -3.14 1.78
CA ILE A 221 20.68 -4.50 2.25
C ILE A 221 20.66 -4.55 3.79
N SER A 222 21.44 -3.69 4.44
CA SER A 222 21.48 -3.60 5.90
C SER A 222 20.13 -3.24 6.50
N ALA A 223 19.42 -2.27 5.89
CA ALA A 223 18.08 -1.89 6.30
C ALA A 223 17.09 -3.06 6.22
N LEU A 224 17.06 -3.80 5.12
CA LEU A 224 16.18 -4.95 4.94
C LEU A 224 16.47 -6.05 5.97
N GLN A 225 17.74 -6.32 6.29
CA GLN A 225 18.13 -7.28 7.33
C GLN A 225 17.59 -6.86 8.71
N LYS A 226 17.76 -5.60 9.09
CA LYS A 226 17.24 -5.05 10.35
C LYS A 226 15.72 -5.10 10.39
N LEU A 227 15.03 -4.66 9.31
CA LEU A 227 13.58 -4.70 9.22
C LEU A 227 13.03 -6.13 9.34
N GLY A 228 13.68 -7.10 8.71
CA GLY A 228 13.30 -8.51 8.83
C GLY A 228 13.39 -9.03 10.27
N ALA A 229 14.49 -8.72 10.96
CA ALA A 229 14.70 -9.14 12.34
C ALA A 229 13.71 -8.51 13.33
N TYR A 230 13.38 -7.23 13.12
CA TYR A 230 12.44 -6.50 14.01
C TYR A 230 10.98 -6.82 13.73
N ASN A 231 10.58 -6.94 12.47
CA ASN A 231 9.18 -7.26 12.13
C ASN A 231 8.73 -8.65 12.58
N GLN A 232 9.66 -9.55 12.92
CA GLN A 232 9.32 -10.83 13.55
C GLN A 232 9.01 -10.69 15.05
N ARG A 233 9.38 -9.58 15.69
CA ARG A 233 9.32 -9.40 17.14
C ARG A 233 8.30 -8.35 17.58
N ILE A 234 8.07 -7.33 16.78
CA ILE A 234 7.22 -6.18 17.12
C ILE A 234 6.00 -6.14 16.22
N PRO A 235 4.80 -6.51 16.73
CA PRO A 235 3.55 -6.39 15.97
C PRO A 235 3.22 -4.92 15.70
N THR A 236 2.68 -4.63 14.52
CA THR A 236 2.15 -3.30 14.24
C THR A 236 0.79 -3.09 14.91
N THR A 237 0.56 -1.88 15.37
CA THR A 237 -0.71 -1.44 15.96
C THR A 237 -1.39 -0.34 15.16
N ALA A 238 -0.62 0.51 14.47
CA ALA A 238 -1.12 1.64 13.71
C ALA A 238 -1.38 1.33 12.23
N ILE A 239 -0.65 0.36 11.65
CA ILE A 239 -0.77 0.03 10.22
C ILE A 239 -1.89 -0.99 10.02
N SER A 240 -2.91 -0.64 9.24
CA SER A 240 -4.01 -1.56 8.90
C SER A 240 -3.58 -2.62 7.87
N GLN A 241 -4.30 -3.74 7.79
CA GLN A 241 -4.01 -4.78 6.79
C GLN A 241 -4.06 -4.26 5.34
N SER A 242 -4.93 -3.30 5.05
CA SER A 242 -5.01 -2.69 3.71
C SER A 242 -3.82 -1.79 3.39
N THR A 243 -3.32 -1.02 4.37
CA THR A 243 -2.15 -0.17 4.22
C THR A 243 -0.83 -0.93 4.35
N ALA A 244 -0.84 -2.11 4.96
CA ALA A 244 0.33 -3.01 5.02
C ALA A 244 0.89 -3.36 3.64
N SER A 245 0.04 -3.33 2.63
CA SER A 245 0.44 -3.53 1.24
C SER A 245 1.29 -2.40 0.65
N LEU A 246 1.34 -1.25 1.30
CA LEU A 246 2.16 -0.11 0.90
C LEU A 246 3.54 -0.13 1.56
N CYS A 247 3.72 -0.91 2.62
CA CYS A 247 4.92 -0.91 3.46
C CYS A 247 6.11 -1.57 2.76
N ILE A 248 7.34 -1.11 3.03
CA ILE A 248 8.58 -1.70 2.49
C ILE A 248 8.78 -3.16 2.92
N VAL A 249 8.34 -3.49 4.13
CA VAL A 249 8.33 -4.85 4.66
C VAL A 249 6.95 -5.14 5.25
N LYS A 250 6.47 -6.39 5.04
CA LYS A 250 5.18 -6.81 5.56
C LYS A 250 5.15 -6.70 7.09
N PRO A 251 4.25 -5.90 7.68
CA PRO A 251 4.13 -5.81 9.12
C PRO A 251 3.63 -7.12 9.74
N LEU A 252 4.07 -7.40 10.97
CA LEU A 252 3.52 -8.49 11.78
C LEU A 252 2.18 -8.03 12.36
N PHE A 253 1.12 -8.80 12.11
CA PHE A 253 -0.18 -8.60 12.75
C PHE A 253 -0.38 -9.62 13.87
N GLY A 254 -0.78 -9.17 15.05
CA GLY A 254 -1.12 -10.07 16.17
C GLY A 254 -2.38 -10.88 15.86
N GLY A 255 -2.22 -12.17 15.58
CA GLY A 255 -3.29 -13.17 15.51
C GLY A 255 -3.90 -13.40 14.13
N GLY A 256 -3.85 -14.66 13.68
CA GLY A 256 -4.68 -15.21 12.62
C GLY A 256 -3.95 -15.79 11.41
N THR A 257 -4.33 -17.02 11.07
CA THR A 257 -3.82 -17.88 9.98
C THR A 257 -4.04 -17.29 8.57
N PHE A 258 -4.78 -16.20 8.43
CA PHE A 258 -5.07 -15.54 7.14
C PHE A 258 -3.93 -14.69 6.59
N SER A 259 -2.86 -14.46 7.35
CA SER A 259 -1.77 -13.58 6.94
C SER A 259 -0.92 -14.11 5.76
N SER A 260 -0.89 -15.42 5.55
CA SER A 260 -0.08 -16.05 4.50
C SER A 260 -0.66 -15.88 3.08
N LEU A 261 -1.97 -15.83 2.95
CA LEU A 261 -2.65 -15.68 1.65
C LEU A 261 -2.46 -14.28 1.04
N PHE A 262 -2.11 -13.29 1.85
CA PHE A 262 -1.87 -11.90 1.44
C PHE A 262 -0.38 -11.54 1.39
N SER A 263 0.50 -12.52 1.33
CA SER A 263 1.95 -12.30 1.21
C SER A 263 2.30 -11.88 -0.22
N THR A 264 2.34 -10.59 -0.45
CA THR A 264 2.49 -9.97 -1.77
C THR A 264 3.91 -9.47 -2.04
N HIS A 265 4.71 -9.26 -0.99
CA HIS A 265 6.14 -8.94 -1.11
C HIS A 265 6.97 -10.21 -1.35
N PRO A 266 8.07 -10.12 -2.15
CA PRO A 266 9.04 -11.19 -2.23
C PRO A 266 9.68 -11.43 -0.86
N PRO A 267 10.18 -12.66 -0.59
CA PRO A 267 10.97 -12.92 0.61
C PRO A 267 12.14 -11.92 0.72
N LEU A 268 12.41 -11.46 1.92
CA LEU A 268 13.51 -10.50 2.16
C LEU A 268 14.85 -11.05 1.75
N GLU A 269 15.06 -12.35 1.93
CA GLU A 269 16.27 -13.07 1.55
C GLU A 269 16.51 -12.99 0.05
N ASP A 270 15.46 -13.16 -0.76
CA ASP A 270 15.54 -13.06 -2.23
C ASP A 270 15.86 -11.63 -2.67
N ARG A 271 15.27 -10.62 -2.02
CA ARG A 271 15.56 -9.20 -2.29
C ARG A 271 17.03 -8.88 -1.97
N ILE A 272 17.51 -9.34 -0.81
CA ILE A 272 18.91 -9.16 -0.37
C ILE A 272 19.87 -9.87 -1.32
N ALA A 273 19.55 -11.10 -1.73
CA ALA A 273 20.36 -11.84 -2.69
C ALA A 273 20.47 -11.10 -4.04
N ALA A 274 19.35 -10.65 -4.59
CA ALA A 274 19.32 -9.87 -5.82
C ALA A 274 20.11 -8.56 -5.73
N LEU A 275 20.04 -7.85 -4.58
CA LEU A 275 20.81 -6.64 -4.33
C LEU A 275 22.32 -6.91 -4.25
N ARG A 276 22.75 -8.04 -3.69
CA ARG A 276 24.16 -8.43 -3.61
C ARG A 276 24.77 -8.76 -4.98
N GLU A 277 23.98 -9.30 -5.89
CA GLU A 277 24.41 -9.62 -7.25
C GLU A 277 24.48 -8.36 -8.17
N MET A 278 23.96 -7.24 -7.70
CA MET A 278 23.98 -6.02 -8.49
C MET A 278 25.38 -5.46 -8.63
N THR A 279 25.86 -5.38 -9.86
CA THR A 279 27.01 -4.56 -10.22
C THR A 279 26.56 -3.11 -10.35
N VAL A 280 26.73 -2.32 -9.30
CA VAL A 280 26.42 -0.88 -9.36
C VAL A 280 27.57 -0.19 -10.06
N VAL A 281 27.36 0.14 -11.32
CA VAL A 281 28.29 1.02 -12.06
C VAL A 281 27.93 2.45 -11.67
N PRO A 282 28.83 3.23 -11.02
CA PRO A 282 28.58 4.64 -10.75
C PRO A 282 28.37 5.35 -12.10
N ARG A 283 27.21 5.92 -12.34
CA ARG A 283 27.05 6.86 -13.46
C ARG A 283 27.88 8.09 -13.15
N ARG A 284 28.90 8.32 -13.98
CA ARG A 284 29.71 9.53 -14.01
C ARG A 284 28.86 10.74 -14.36
#